data_2a673d9a679bf8549763805f94688eb2
#
_entry.id   2a673d9a679bf8549763805f94688eb2
#
_cell.length_a   1.000
_cell.length_b   1.000
_cell.length_c   1.000
_cell.angle_alpha   90.00
_cell.angle_beta   90.00
_cell.angle_gamma   90.00
#
_symmetry.space_group_name_H-M   'P 1'
#
loop_
_entity.id
_entity.type
_entity.pdbx_description
1 polymer ?
#
loop_
_entity_poly.entity_id
_entity_poly.type
_entity_poly.pdbx_seq_one_letter_code
_entity_poly.pdbx_strand_id
1 'polypeptide(L)'
;GNPSTWNPVVRPGDNKWSMTIMARNPDNGMAKWLYQMTPYDEWDYDGVNEMILVDMKVKGKNRQALVHFDRNGFAYTMDRASGELLVAEKYDPAVNWATHVDMKTGRPQVVDRYSTAHQGEDVNTTNICPAALGTKDQQPAAYDRLSGLFMVPTNHVCMDYEPFKVDYVAGNAYVGATLSMYPAPGG
;
A
#
# COMPACT_ATOMS: atom_id res chain seq x y z
N GLY A 1 -7.34 -7.26 0.24
CA GLY A 1 -8.03 -6.60 1.34
C GLY A 1 -7.28 -6.68 2.63
N ASN A 2 -7.60 -5.81 3.57
CA ASN A 2 -6.98 -5.78 4.89
C ASN A 2 -7.52 -6.93 5.76
N PRO A 3 -6.69 -7.62 6.55
CA PRO A 3 -7.18 -8.57 7.54
C PRO A 3 -7.90 -7.81 8.67
N SER A 4 -8.98 -8.39 9.19
CA SER A 4 -9.68 -7.87 10.36
C SER A 4 -8.91 -8.26 11.63
N THR A 5 -8.83 -7.44 12.63
CA THR A 5 -9.36 -6.08 12.76
C THR A 5 -8.33 -5.05 12.28
N TRP A 6 -8.71 -3.76 12.23
CA TRP A 6 -7.74 -2.69 11.97
C TRP A 6 -6.78 -2.46 13.15
N ASN A 7 -7.08 -3.01 14.31
CA ASN A 7 -6.12 -3.13 15.41
C ASN A 7 -5.06 -4.20 15.05
N PRO A 8 -3.82 -3.83 14.72
CA PRO A 8 -2.82 -4.76 14.26
C PRO A 8 -2.31 -5.71 15.37
N VAL A 9 -2.43 -5.32 16.63
CA VAL A 9 -1.91 -6.07 17.78
C VAL A 9 -2.50 -7.48 17.88
N VAL A 10 -3.77 -7.66 17.48
CA VAL A 10 -4.46 -8.97 17.53
C VAL A 10 -4.12 -9.90 16.37
N ARG A 11 -3.34 -9.46 15.38
CA ARG A 11 -2.99 -10.24 14.19
C ARG A 11 -1.49 -10.14 13.86
N PRO A 12 -0.61 -10.59 14.75
CA PRO A 12 0.85 -10.43 14.60
C PRO A 12 1.39 -11.10 13.34
N GLY A 13 2.56 -10.61 12.88
CA GLY A 13 3.25 -11.10 11.70
C GLY A 13 2.82 -10.39 10.41
N ASP A 14 3.38 -10.80 9.29
CA ASP A 14 3.20 -10.12 7.99
C ASP A 14 1.78 -10.19 7.42
N ASN A 15 0.89 -10.97 8.00
CA ASN A 15 -0.47 -11.24 7.51
C ASN A 15 -0.47 -11.62 6.01
N LYS A 16 0.39 -12.58 5.65
CA LYS A 16 0.52 -13.07 4.28
C LYS A 16 -0.78 -13.76 3.83
N TRP A 17 -1.33 -13.43 2.69
CA TRP A 17 -0.85 -12.51 1.66
C TRP A 17 -1.88 -11.38 1.46
N SER A 18 -2.02 -10.51 2.42
CA SER A 18 -2.76 -9.26 2.26
C SER A 18 -1.89 -8.23 1.50
N MET A 19 -2.47 -7.17 0.96
CA MET A 19 -1.77 -6.10 0.21
C MET A 19 -0.76 -6.63 -0.81
N THR A 20 -1.15 -7.60 -1.62
CA THR A 20 -0.22 -8.37 -2.45
C THR A 20 -0.59 -8.34 -3.93
N ILE A 21 0.40 -8.07 -4.78
CA ILE A 21 0.33 -8.32 -6.22
C ILE A 21 0.67 -9.79 -6.47
N MET A 22 -0.15 -10.49 -7.25
CA MET A 22 0.02 -11.92 -7.54
C MET A 22 -0.01 -12.18 -9.04
N ALA A 23 1.03 -12.80 -9.58
CA ALA A 23 0.96 -13.40 -10.91
C ALA A 23 0.59 -14.88 -10.79
N ARG A 24 -0.46 -15.28 -11.48
CA ARG A 24 -0.97 -16.65 -11.43
C ARG A 24 -1.04 -17.26 -12.82
N ASN A 25 -0.85 -18.57 -12.88
CA ASN A 25 -1.13 -19.34 -14.08
C ASN A 25 -2.65 -19.47 -14.24
N PRO A 26 -3.25 -19.05 -15.38
CA PRO A 26 -4.70 -19.09 -15.56
C PRO A 26 -5.27 -20.52 -15.67
N ASP A 27 -4.45 -21.50 -16.08
CA ASP A 27 -4.94 -22.87 -16.29
C ASP A 27 -5.13 -23.64 -14.98
N ASN A 28 -4.32 -23.34 -13.95
CA ASN A 28 -4.32 -24.12 -12.70
C ASN A 28 -4.34 -23.25 -11.42
N GLY A 29 -4.35 -21.92 -11.56
CA GLY A 29 -4.39 -20.98 -10.44
C GLY A 29 -3.10 -20.88 -9.61
N MET A 30 -2.06 -21.64 -9.96
CA MET A 30 -0.79 -21.62 -9.21
C MET A 30 -0.09 -20.27 -9.33
N ALA A 31 0.39 -19.75 -8.21
CA ALA A 31 1.18 -18.52 -8.20
C ALA A 31 2.55 -18.74 -8.85
N LYS A 32 2.94 -17.82 -9.74
CA LYS A 32 4.28 -17.75 -10.30
C LYS A 32 5.20 -16.90 -9.44
N TRP A 33 4.70 -15.78 -9.00
CA TRP A 33 5.37 -14.90 -8.04
C TRP A 33 4.34 -14.08 -7.26
N LEU A 34 4.78 -13.57 -6.11
CA LEU A 34 3.99 -12.75 -5.20
C LEU A 34 4.87 -11.63 -4.68
N TYR A 35 4.28 -10.46 -4.51
CA TYR A 35 4.93 -9.33 -3.86
C TYR A 35 3.96 -8.63 -2.92
N GLN A 36 4.27 -8.63 -1.62
CA GLN A 36 3.47 -7.98 -0.59
C GLN A 36 3.98 -6.55 -0.39
N MET A 37 3.16 -5.57 -0.72
CA MET A 37 3.53 -4.14 -0.71
C MET A 37 3.54 -3.56 0.70
N THR A 38 2.57 -3.95 1.53
CA THR A 38 2.45 -3.49 2.92
C THR A 38 2.31 -4.72 3.85
N PRO A 39 3.43 -5.37 4.23
CA PRO A 39 3.40 -6.41 5.27
C PRO A 39 2.92 -5.81 6.59
N TYR A 40 2.10 -6.56 7.35
CA TYR A 40 1.56 -6.12 8.63
C TYR A 40 0.91 -4.73 8.53
N ASP A 41 -0.03 -4.58 7.59
CA ASP A 41 -0.71 -3.31 7.37
C ASP A 41 -1.45 -2.84 8.63
N GLU A 42 -1.07 -1.67 9.12
CA GLU A 42 -1.55 -1.05 10.34
C GLU A 42 -2.44 0.18 10.05
N TRP A 43 -2.65 0.52 8.76
CA TRP A 43 -3.20 1.80 8.32
C TRP A 43 -4.39 1.67 7.39
N ASP A 44 -4.80 0.44 7.03
CA ASP A 44 -5.82 0.15 6.03
C ASP A 44 -5.41 0.55 4.59
N TYR A 45 -4.17 0.22 4.21
CA TYR A 45 -3.64 0.49 2.87
C TYR A 45 -3.98 -0.60 1.86
N ASP A 46 -5.17 -1.16 1.92
CA ASP A 46 -5.61 -2.23 1.02
C ASP A 46 -6.07 -1.71 -0.34
N GLY A 47 -5.11 -1.37 -1.18
CA GLY A 47 -5.35 -0.89 -2.54
C GLY A 47 -6.04 -1.94 -3.42
N VAL A 48 -7.09 -1.51 -4.15
CA VAL A 48 -7.75 -2.26 -5.23
C VAL A 48 -7.35 -1.70 -6.60
N ASN A 49 -6.25 -0.96 -6.62
CA ASN A 49 -5.79 -0.17 -7.75
C ASN A 49 -5.34 -1.07 -8.89
N GLU A 50 -5.51 -0.58 -10.11
CA GLU A 50 -5.16 -1.30 -11.32
C GLU A 50 -3.64 -1.53 -11.46
N MET A 51 -3.27 -2.53 -12.25
CA MET A 51 -1.91 -2.82 -12.68
C MET A 51 -1.77 -2.46 -14.15
N ILE A 52 -0.96 -1.45 -14.45
CA ILE A 52 -0.72 -0.98 -15.81
C ILE A 52 0.42 -1.82 -16.40
N LEU A 53 0.10 -2.63 -17.41
CA LEU A 53 1.08 -3.47 -18.10
C LEU A 53 1.64 -2.71 -19.31
N VAL A 54 2.95 -2.44 -19.29
CA VAL A 54 3.60 -1.66 -20.33
C VAL A 54 5.02 -2.15 -20.62
N ASP A 55 5.40 -2.18 -21.89
CA ASP A 55 6.77 -2.42 -22.30
C ASP A 55 7.50 -1.05 -22.33
N MET A 56 8.49 -0.89 -21.49
CA MET A 56 9.19 0.39 -21.30
C MET A 56 10.66 0.21 -20.90
N LYS A 57 11.43 1.27 -21.00
CA LYS A 57 12.79 1.28 -20.46
C LYS A 57 12.76 1.61 -18.98
N VAL A 58 13.37 0.74 -18.16
CA VAL A 58 13.58 0.97 -16.73
C VAL A 58 15.08 0.89 -16.46
N LYS A 59 15.66 1.95 -15.90
CA LYS A 59 17.11 2.05 -15.64
C LYS A 59 17.96 1.67 -16.88
N GLY A 60 17.53 2.16 -18.06
CA GLY A 60 18.22 1.95 -19.34
C GLY A 60 18.00 0.58 -20.01
N LYS A 61 17.28 -0.34 -19.41
CA LYS A 61 16.99 -1.68 -19.96
C LYS A 61 15.53 -1.78 -20.38
N ASN A 62 15.25 -2.42 -21.52
CA ASN A 62 13.89 -2.76 -21.91
C ASN A 62 13.32 -3.78 -20.94
N ARG A 63 12.11 -3.53 -20.43
CA ARG A 63 11.41 -4.38 -19.47
C ARG A 63 9.95 -4.56 -19.89
N GLN A 64 9.44 -5.74 -19.67
CA GLN A 64 8.02 -6.00 -19.64
C GLN A 64 7.53 -5.62 -18.25
N ALA A 65 7.14 -4.35 -18.08
CA ALA A 65 6.84 -3.81 -16.78
C ALA A 65 5.36 -3.98 -16.39
N LEU A 66 5.15 -4.09 -15.09
CA LEU A 66 3.91 -3.83 -14.39
C LEU A 66 4.14 -2.60 -13.53
N VAL A 67 3.33 -1.56 -13.71
CA VAL A 67 3.35 -0.35 -12.90
C VAL A 67 2.08 -0.27 -12.07
N HIS A 68 2.24 -0.04 -10.78
CA HIS A 68 1.14 0.02 -9.82
C HIS A 68 1.35 1.21 -8.87
N PHE A 69 0.33 2.05 -8.78
CA PHE A 69 0.28 3.17 -7.83
C PHE A 69 -0.57 2.73 -6.66
N ASP A 70 0.08 2.38 -5.56
CA ASP A 70 -0.61 1.78 -4.43
C ASP A 70 -1.21 2.81 -3.47
N ARG A 71 -2.20 2.37 -2.73
CA ARG A 71 -2.88 3.14 -1.68
C ARG A 71 -1.92 3.66 -0.62
N ASN A 72 -0.86 2.91 -0.33
CA ASN A 72 0.18 3.23 0.64
C ASN A 72 1.09 4.42 0.23
N GLY A 73 0.90 4.98 -0.97
CA GLY A 73 1.63 6.15 -1.47
C GLY A 73 2.95 5.85 -2.18
N PHE A 74 3.26 4.57 -2.41
CA PHE A 74 4.39 4.16 -3.23
C PHE A 74 3.93 3.72 -4.63
N ALA A 75 4.67 4.14 -5.66
CA ALA A 75 4.57 3.64 -7.00
C ALA A 75 5.57 2.49 -7.19
N TYR A 76 5.06 1.33 -7.55
CA TYR A 76 5.85 0.12 -7.77
C TYR A 76 5.98 -0.16 -9.26
N THR A 77 7.22 -0.39 -9.72
CA THR A 77 7.48 -0.93 -11.05
C THR A 77 8.15 -2.28 -10.92
N MET A 78 7.54 -3.30 -11.49
CA MET A 78 8.00 -4.68 -11.43
C MET A 78 8.22 -5.24 -12.84
N ASP A 79 9.14 -6.15 -12.98
CA ASP A 79 9.21 -7.03 -14.16
C ASP A 79 8.05 -8.04 -14.07
N ARG A 80 7.07 -7.97 -14.99
CA ARG A 80 5.85 -8.77 -14.89
C ARG A 80 6.06 -10.26 -15.14
N ALA A 81 7.18 -10.65 -15.74
CA ALA A 81 7.50 -12.05 -15.99
C ALA A 81 8.12 -12.72 -14.76
N SER A 82 9.02 -12.03 -14.07
CA SER A 82 9.80 -12.58 -12.94
C SER A 82 9.27 -12.16 -11.57
N GLY A 83 8.57 -11.02 -11.46
CA GLY A 83 8.21 -10.42 -10.20
C GLY A 83 9.34 -9.58 -9.55
N GLU A 84 10.46 -9.36 -10.29
CA GLU A 84 11.55 -8.51 -9.80
C GLU A 84 11.06 -7.08 -9.54
N LEU A 85 11.27 -6.57 -8.33
CA LEU A 85 11.00 -5.19 -7.99
C LEU A 85 12.09 -4.29 -8.60
N LEU A 86 11.70 -3.43 -9.54
CA LEU A 86 12.63 -2.55 -10.29
C LEU A 86 12.70 -1.15 -9.69
N VAL A 87 11.56 -0.62 -9.26
CA VAL A 87 11.40 0.71 -8.66
C VAL A 87 10.33 0.65 -7.59
N ALA A 88 10.53 1.37 -6.50
CA ALA A 88 9.51 1.65 -5.48
C ALA A 88 9.79 3.04 -4.91
N GLU A 89 9.01 4.03 -5.33
CA GLU A 89 9.20 5.43 -4.99
C GLU A 89 7.89 6.06 -4.52
N LYS A 90 7.97 7.01 -3.61
CA LYS A 90 6.81 7.80 -3.20
C LYS A 90 6.34 8.67 -4.36
N TYR A 91 5.03 8.70 -4.60
CA TYR A 91 4.43 9.58 -5.62
C TYR A 91 3.60 10.73 -5.01
N ASP A 92 3.57 10.81 -3.69
CA ASP A 92 3.09 11.96 -2.93
C ASP A 92 4.15 12.34 -1.88
N PRO A 93 4.63 13.59 -1.84
CA PRO A 93 5.65 14.04 -0.91
C PRO A 93 5.22 13.98 0.57
N ALA A 94 3.92 13.97 0.85
CA ALA A 94 3.41 13.86 2.22
C ALA A 94 3.61 12.48 2.85
N VAL A 95 3.78 11.43 2.06
CA VAL A 95 3.92 10.04 2.56
C VAL A 95 5.04 9.93 3.60
N ASN A 96 4.68 9.54 4.84
CA ASN A 96 5.59 9.56 5.98
C ASN A 96 5.65 8.26 6.80
N TRP A 97 4.69 7.34 6.65
CA TRP A 97 4.61 6.09 7.41
C TRP A 97 5.82 5.17 7.22
N ALA A 98 6.48 5.28 6.07
CA ALA A 98 7.74 4.60 5.78
C ALA A 98 8.73 5.58 5.12
N THR A 99 10.01 5.40 5.36
CA THR A 99 11.06 6.25 4.75
C THR A 99 11.25 5.89 3.28
N HIS A 100 11.35 4.60 2.95
CA HIS A 100 11.55 4.04 1.62
C HIS A 100 11.21 2.55 1.61
N VAL A 101 11.22 1.94 0.46
CA VAL A 101 11.20 0.47 0.30
C VAL A 101 12.62 -0.03 0.11
N ASP A 102 13.09 -0.92 0.96
CA ASP A 102 14.38 -1.59 0.77
C ASP A 102 14.31 -2.46 -0.50
N MET A 103 15.05 -2.07 -1.52
CA MET A 103 15.04 -2.73 -2.83
C MET A 103 15.62 -4.15 -2.82
N LYS A 104 16.34 -4.55 -1.78
CA LYS A 104 16.87 -5.92 -1.64
C LYS A 104 15.83 -6.88 -1.09
N THR A 105 15.06 -6.41 -0.12
CA THR A 105 14.06 -7.22 0.59
C THR A 105 12.65 -6.99 0.07
N GLY A 106 12.41 -5.88 -0.63
CA GLY A 106 11.08 -5.42 -1.05
C GLY A 106 10.23 -4.88 0.10
N ARG A 107 10.79 -4.67 1.30
CA ARG A 107 10.03 -4.27 2.49
C ARG A 107 10.09 -2.76 2.72
N PRO A 108 8.94 -2.10 2.98
CA PRO A 108 8.94 -0.72 3.44
C PRO A 108 9.66 -0.60 4.79
N GLN A 109 10.42 0.47 4.95
CA GLN A 109 11.11 0.80 6.19
C GLN A 109 10.21 1.72 7.01
N VAL A 110 9.40 1.11 7.86
CA VAL A 110 8.38 1.77 8.68
C VAL A 110 9.03 2.77 9.64
N VAL A 111 8.38 3.91 9.83
CA VAL A 111 8.78 4.92 10.82
C VAL A 111 7.99 4.69 12.09
N ASP A 112 8.66 4.32 13.16
CA ASP A 112 8.06 3.92 14.44
C ASP A 112 7.02 4.92 14.97
N ARG A 113 7.26 6.20 14.80
CA ARG A 113 6.32 7.26 15.19
C ARG A 113 4.94 7.13 14.55
N TYR A 114 4.86 6.55 13.35
CA TYR A 114 3.63 6.40 12.58
C TYR A 114 3.10 4.97 12.56
N SER A 115 3.75 4.06 13.30
CA SER A 115 3.28 2.69 13.50
C SER A 115 2.27 2.66 14.65
N THR A 116 1.03 2.30 14.35
CA THR A 116 -0.02 2.18 15.37
C THR A 116 0.25 1.02 16.33
N ALA A 117 0.92 -0.05 15.84
CA ALA A 117 1.33 -1.18 16.68
C ALA A 117 2.43 -0.78 17.67
N HIS A 118 3.39 0.07 17.28
CA HIS A 118 4.45 0.54 18.17
C HIS A 118 3.94 1.55 19.20
N GLN A 119 2.95 2.36 18.84
CA GLN A 119 2.32 3.30 19.78
C GLN A 119 1.43 2.57 20.79
N GLY A 120 0.74 1.50 20.36
CA GLY A 120 -0.09 0.65 21.20
C GLY A 120 -1.59 0.90 21.07
N GLU A 121 -2.37 0.03 21.73
CA GLU A 121 -3.83 0.16 21.83
C GLU A 121 -4.23 1.40 22.63
N ASP A 122 -5.37 2.01 22.27
CA ASP A 122 -5.94 3.20 22.90
C ASP A 122 -5.00 4.44 22.85
N VAL A 123 -4.06 4.46 21.88
CA VAL A 123 -3.17 5.58 21.61
C VAL A 123 -3.46 6.17 20.24
N ASN A 124 -3.86 7.45 20.21
CA ASN A 124 -4.11 8.17 18.97
C ASN A 124 -2.77 8.54 18.29
N THR A 125 -2.41 7.80 17.25
CA THR A 125 -1.24 8.07 16.42
C THR A 125 -1.58 9.15 15.41
N THR A 126 -0.95 10.31 15.50
CA THR A 126 -1.32 11.50 14.73
C THR A 126 -0.44 11.75 13.51
N ASN A 127 -0.98 12.46 12.53
CA ASN A 127 -0.28 12.94 11.33
C ASN A 127 0.30 11.79 10.46
N ILE A 128 -0.39 10.69 10.34
CA ILE A 128 -0.03 9.60 9.43
C ILE A 128 -0.44 10.00 8.00
N CYS A 129 0.48 9.95 7.06
CA CYS A 129 0.22 10.24 5.65
C CYS A 129 0.74 9.08 4.76
N PRO A 130 -0.08 8.58 3.82
CA PRO A 130 -1.46 9.01 3.55
C PRO A 130 -2.43 8.55 4.64
N ALA A 131 -3.66 9.06 4.59
CA ALA A 131 -4.78 8.51 5.37
C ALA A 131 -5.18 7.12 4.87
N ALA A 132 -6.10 6.45 5.57
CA ALA A 132 -6.67 5.16 5.18
C ALA A 132 -7.31 5.18 3.77
N LEU A 133 -7.82 6.33 3.32
CA LEU A 133 -8.26 6.53 1.93
C LEU A 133 -7.12 6.33 0.91
N GLY A 134 -5.87 6.45 1.35
CA GLY A 134 -4.67 6.30 0.53
C GLY A 134 -4.33 7.52 -0.32
N THR A 135 -3.11 7.54 -0.85
CA THR A 135 -2.70 8.53 -1.86
C THR A 135 -3.48 8.35 -3.17
N LYS A 136 -3.88 7.13 -3.50
CA LYS A 136 -4.78 6.77 -4.59
C LYS A 136 -5.70 5.65 -4.11
N ASP A 137 -6.93 5.67 -4.56
CA ASP A 137 -7.87 4.57 -4.37
C ASP A 137 -8.28 4.01 -5.75
N GLN A 138 -9.53 3.63 -5.92
CA GLN A 138 -10.07 2.95 -7.11
C GLN A 138 -10.15 3.83 -8.37
N GLN A 139 -9.95 5.14 -8.28
CA GLN A 139 -9.95 6.03 -9.45
C GLN A 139 -8.84 5.62 -10.42
N PRO A 140 -9.14 5.36 -11.71
CA PRO A 140 -8.18 4.78 -12.64
C PRO A 140 -7.05 5.75 -12.99
N ALA A 141 -5.81 5.26 -13.01
CA ALA A 141 -4.69 5.93 -13.63
C ALA A 141 -4.62 5.57 -15.13
N ALA A 142 -3.89 6.38 -15.89
CA ALA A 142 -3.68 6.16 -17.32
C ALA A 142 -2.20 6.28 -17.69
N TYR A 143 -1.81 5.59 -18.75
CA TYR A 143 -0.49 5.70 -19.36
C TYR A 143 -0.62 6.21 -20.79
N ASP A 144 0.02 7.33 -21.08
CA ASP A 144 0.14 7.85 -22.45
C ASP A 144 1.42 7.33 -23.11
N ARG A 145 1.26 6.53 -24.15
CA ARG A 145 2.38 5.93 -24.90
C ARG A 145 3.18 6.95 -25.71
N LEU A 146 2.59 8.08 -26.05
CA LEU A 146 3.26 9.10 -26.86
C LEU A 146 4.24 9.94 -26.04
N SER A 147 3.79 10.38 -24.86
CA SER A 147 4.62 11.17 -23.95
C SER A 147 5.44 10.29 -22.98
N GLY A 148 5.05 9.04 -22.76
CA GLY A 148 5.65 8.15 -21.76
C GLY A 148 5.25 8.50 -20.33
N LEU A 149 4.19 9.28 -20.14
CA LEU A 149 3.75 9.75 -18.83
C LEU A 149 2.61 8.89 -18.27
N PHE A 150 2.62 8.73 -16.93
CA PHE A 150 1.49 8.24 -16.18
C PHE A 150 0.69 9.42 -15.62
N MET A 151 -0.62 9.39 -15.79
CA MET A 151 -1.56 10.33 -15.21
C MET A 151 -2.28 9.63 -14.07
N VAL A 152 -2.05 10.11 -12.85
CA VAL A 152 -2.50 9.43 -11.63
C VAL A 152 -3.36 10.39 -10.81
N PRO A 153 -4.66 10.10 -10.60
CA PRO A 153 -5.48 10.87 -9.66
C PRO A 153 -5.01 10.59 -8.24
N THR A 154 -4.77 11.61 -7.45
CA THR A 154 -4.23 11.48 -6.09
C THR A 154 -5.11 12.14 -5.05
N ASN A 155 -5.14 11.54 -3.86
CA ASN A 155 -5.63 12.12 -2.63
C ASN A 155 -4.42 12.61 -1.82
N HIS A 156 -4.41 13.88 -1.45
CA HIS A 156 -3.37 14.47 -0.62
C HIS A 156 -3.91 14.65 0.80
N VAL A 157 -3.97 13.54 1.56
CA VAL A 157 -4.66 13.46 2.85
C VAL A 157 -3.83 12.72 3.90
N CYS A 158 -3.98 13.15 5.15
CA CYS A 158 -3.39 12.49 6.32
C CYS A 158 -4.50 12.07 7.29
N MET A 159 -4.14 11.35 8.34
CA MET A 159 -5.08 10.90 9.38
C MET A 159 -4.46 10.88 10.76
N ASP A 160 -5.32 10.92 11.74
CA ASP A 160 -5.06 10.43 13.08
C ASP A 160 -5.76 9.09 13.25
N TYR A 161 -5.13 8.14 13.92
CA TYR A 161 -5.59 6.75 13.96
C TYR A 161 -5.37 6.15 15.34
N GLU A 162 -6.45 5.64 15.94
CA GLU A 162 -6.44 5.03 17.26
C GLU A 162 -6.99 3.61 17.21
N PRO A 163 -6.11 2.59 17.30
CA PRO A 163 -6.55 1.19 17.41
C PRO A 163 -7.05 0.88 18.80
N PHE A 164 -8.10 0.08 18.91
CA PHE A 164 -8.64 -0.38 20.18
C PHE A 164 -9.09 -1.84 20.12
N LYS A 165 -9.19 -2.46 21.28
CA LYS A 165 -9.70 -3.83 21.39
C LYS A 165 -11.19 -3.87 21.10
N VAL A 166 -11.59 -4.81 20.27
CA VAL A 166 -12.99 -5.11 19.98
C VAL A 166 -13.23 -6.61 20.04
N ASP A 167 -14.32 -7.01 20.66
CA ASP A 167 -14.76 -8.41 20.68
C ASP A 167 -15.60 -8.71 19.45
N TYR A 168 -15.41 -9.89 18.87
CA TYR A 168 -16.23 -10.32 17.74
C TYR A 168 -17.67 -10.63 18.19
N VAL A 169 -18.62 -9.94 17.56
CA VAL A 169 -20.05 -10.22 17.70
C VAL A 169 -20.64 -10.41 16.31
N ALA A 170 -21.22 -11.56 16.04
CA ALA A 170 -21.80 -11.87 14.73
C ALA A 170 -22.86 -10.82 14.32
N GLY A 171 -22.73 -10.29 13.11
CA GLY A 171 -23.62 -9.25 12.58
C GLY A 171 -23.21 -7.80 12.92
N ASN A 172 -22.23 -7.61 13.81
CA ASN A 172 -21.69 -6.29 14.13
C ASN A 172 -20.38 -6.00 13.37
N ALA A 173 -20.04 -4.73 13.23
CA ALA A 173 -18.77 -4.33 12.65
C ALA A 173 -17.61 -4.77 13.56
N TYR A 174 -16.62 -5.43 12.95
CA TYR A 174 -15.41 -5.92 13.63
C TYR A 174 -14.21 -5.10 13.13
N VAL A 175 -14.20 -3.79 13.45
CA VAL A 175 -13.22 -2.83 12.93
C VAL A 175 -12.02 -2.69 13.87
N GLY A 176 -12.22 -2.33 15.13
CA GLY A 176 -11.17 -2.21 16.13
C GLY A 176 -10.26 -1.00 15.97
N ALA A 177 -10.75 0.06 15.34
CA ALA A 177 -10.08 1.34 15.28
C ALA A 177 -11.07 2.48 14.99
N THR A 178 -10.68 3.69 15.35
CA THR A 178 -11.28 4.94 14.89
C THR A 178 -10.23 5.80 14.22
N LEU A 179 -10.64 6.62 13.27
CA LEU A 179 -9.74 7.51 12.55
C LEU A 179 -10.44 8.83 12.16
N SER A 180 -9.64 9.88 11.98
CA SER A 180 -10.06 11.13 11.35
C SER A 180 -9.13 11.46 10.20
N MET A 181 -9.68 11.94 9.08
CA MET A 181 -8.92 12.29 7.89
C MET A 181 -9.00 13.79 7.61
N TYR A 182 -7.90 14.37 7.13
CA TYR A 182 -7.79 15.79 6.84
C TYR A 182 -6.75 16.03 5.73
N PRO A 183 -6.79 17.21 5.05
CA PRO A 183 -5.81 17.54 4.01
C PRO A 183 -4.37 17.47 4.54
N ALA A 184 -3.46 16.92 3.72
CA ALA A 184 -2.04 16.92 4.04
C ALA A 184 -1.44 18.34 3.96
N PRO A 185 -0.33 18.63 4.66
CA PRO A 185 0.34 19.92 4.56
C PRO A 185 0.80 20.22 3.14
N GLY A 186 0.52 21.43 2.63
CA GLY A 186 0.91 21.88 1.30
C GLY A 186 -0.08 21.60 0.19
N GLY A 187 -1.28 21.12 0.52
CA GLY A 187 -2.42 20.95 -0.38
C GLY A 187 -3.28 22.21 -0.50
#